data_e255a3df7414eb742effb8f74a01365b
#
_entry.id   e255a3df7414eb742effb8f74a01365b
#
_cell.length_a   1.000
_cell.length_b   1.000
_cell.length_c   1.000
_cell.angle_alpha   90.00
_cell.angle_beta   90.00
_cell.angle_gamma   90.00
#
_symmetry.space_group_name_H-M   'P 1'
#
loop_
_entity.id
_entity.type
_entity.pdbx_description
1 polymer ?
#
loop_
_entity_poly.entity_id
_entity_poly.type
_entity_poly.pdbx_seq_one_letter_code
_entity_poly.pdbx_strand_id
1 'polypeptide(L)'
;MESGVVKVISPIDDTPAAKAGIKAGDYIVKIGNEQVQGKSLLEAVKLMRGPVGTSIELTVRRKKVKKPLEFKIERKIIEVQSVSSKIIGEEKNLGYIRLKSFNENSDKQFLKSVKEFEKKSKIKGYVFDLRNNPGGLLTQAINITDFFLEDGEIV
;
A
#
# COMPACT_ATOMS: atom_id res chain seq x y z
N MET A 1 -15.70 10.06 -6.91
CA MET A 1 -15.61 10.84 -8.18
C MET A 1 -15.95 12.28 -7.88
N GLU A 2 -15.27 13.20 -8.48
CA GLU A 2 -15.53 14.63 -8.34
C GLU A 2 -15.71 15.20 -9.75
N SER A 3 -16.83 15.90 -10.00
CA SER A 3 -17.18 16.46 -11.32
C SER A 3 -17.17 15.45 -12.48
N GLY A 4 -17.58 14.20 -12.25
CA GLY A 4 -17.66 13.14 -13.28
C GLY A 4 -16.31 12.56 -13.73
N VAL A 5 -15.22 12.84 -13.02
CA VAL A 5 -13.87 12.28 -13.27
C VAL A 5 -13.35 11.56 -12.05
N VAL A 6 -12.36 10.69 -12.25
CA VAL A 6 -11.71 9.95 -11.14
C VAL A 6 -10.61 10.80 -10.55
N LYS A 7 -10.75 11.17 -9.27
CA LYS A 7 -9.72 11.88 -8.52
C LYS A 7 -8.84 10.89 -7.76
N VAL A 8 -7.55 11.04 -7.88
CA VAL A 8 -6.55 10.30 -7.09
C VAL A 8 -6.51 10.90 -5.68
N ILE A 9 -6.89 10.12 -4.68
CA ILE A 9 -6.79 10.55 -3.27
C ILE A 9 -5.34 10.47 -2.82
N SER A 10 -4.73 9.29 -2.97
CA SER A 10 -3.31 9.07 -2.72
C SER A 10 -2.84 7.87 -3.54
N PRO A 11 -1.72 7.95 -4.25
CA PRO A 11 -1.09 6.76 -4.79
C PRO A 11 -0.52 5.93 -3.62
N ILE A 12 -0.50 4.60 -3.79
CA ILE A 12 0.17 3.71 -2.84
C ILE A 12 1.67 3.77 -3.14
N ASP A 13 2.48 4.00 -2.12
CA ASP A 13 3.93 4.08 -2.22
C ASP A 13 4.52 2.80 -2.88
N ASP A 14 5.64 2.97 -3.58
CA ASP A 14 6.35 1.90 -4.29
C ASP A 14 5.61 1.22 -5.45
N THR A 15 4.38 1.62 -5.74
CA THR A 15 3.61 1.10 -6.86
C THR A 15 4.05 1.67 -8.21
N PRO A 16 3.76 0.99 -9.33
CA PRO A 16 4.01 1.54 -10.67
C PRO A 16 3.40 2.91 -10.91
N ALA A 17 2.21 3.18 -10.37
CA ALA A 17 1.56 4.48 -10.49
C ALA A 17 2.33 5.59 -9.76
N ALA A 18 2.77 5.33 -8.52
CA ALA A 18 3.59 6.27 -7.77
C ALA A 18 4.95 6.52 -8.46
N LYS A 19 5.61 5.46 -8.93
CA LYS A 19 6.89 5.54 -9.66
C LYS A 19 6.76 6.27 -11.01
N ALA A 20 5.63 6.16 -11.69
CA ALA A 20 5.34 6.93 -12.89
C ALA A 20 5.10 8.42 -12.61
N GLY A 21 4.87 8.81 -11.35
CA GLY A 21 4.70 10.21 -10.96
C GLY A 21 3.25 10.67 -10.81
N ILE A 22 2.29 9.76 -10.70
CA ILE A 22 0.92 10.06 -10.27
C ILE A 22 0.96 10.62 -8.85
N LYS A 23 0.18 11.65 -8.57
CA LYS A 23 0.15 12.35 -7.28
C LYS A 23 -1.26 12.46 -6.71
N ALA A 24 -1.35 12.65 -5.42
CA ALA A 24 -2.60 13.01 -4.77
C ALA A 24 -3.18 14.29 -5.37
N GLY A 25 -4.49 14.30 -5.60
CA GLY A 25 -5.20 15.42 -6.22
C GLY A 25 -5.19 15.43 -7.75
N ASP A 26 -4.56 14.45 -8.41
CA ASP A 26 -4.64 14.27 -9.86
C ASP A 26 -6.04 13.84 -10.29
N TYR A 27 -6.49 14.32 -11.46
CA TYR A 27 -7.76 13.93 -12.07
C TYR A 27 -7.48 13.11 -13.32
N ILE A 28 -7.84 11.83 -13.29
CA ILE A 28 -7.74 10.95 -14.47
C ILE A 28 -8.88 11.30 -15.41
N VAL A 29 -8.55 11.80 -16.59
CA VAL A 29 -9.51 12.25 -17.61
C VAL A 29 -9.62 11.28 -18.77
N LYS A 30 -8.57 10.45 -19.01
CA LYS A 30 -8.57 9.44 -20.07
C LYS A 30 -7.81 8.20 -19.62
N ILE A 31 -8.29 7.02 -20.01
CA ILE A 31 -7.70 5.71 -19.74
C ILE A 31 -7.58 4.99 -21.08
N GLY A 32 -6.34 4.80 -21.56
CA GLY A 32 -6.09 4.38 -22.92
C GLY A 32 -6.77 5.34 -23.91
N ASN A 33 -7.64 4.84 -24.78
CA ASN A 33 -8.42 5.64 -25.72
C ASN A 33 -9.76 6.15 -25.18
N GLU A 34 -10.16 5.76 -23.98
CA GLU A 34 -11.48 6.02 -23.39
C GLU A 34 -11.49 7.27 -22.52
N GLN A 35 -12.44 8.17 -22.75
CA GLN A 35 -12.71 9.29 -21.84
C GLN A 35 -13.36 8.77 -20.55
N VAL A 36 -12.93 9.32 -19.42
CA VAL A 36 -13.45 8.94 -18.09
C VAL A 36 -14.76 9.69 -17.77
N GLN A 37 -14.96 10.86 -18.34
CA GLN A 37 -16.14 11.67 -18.11
C GLN A 37 -17.43 10.91 -18.46
N GLY A 38 -18.38 10.89 -17.53
CA GLY A 38 -19.64 10.18 -17.68
C GLY A 38 -19.62 8.69 -17.35
N LYS A 39 -18.44 8.11 -17.06
CA LYS A 39 -18.32 6.73 -16.60
C LYS A 39 -18.45 6.65 -15.07
N SER A 40 -18.96 5.53 -14.58
CA SER A 40 -18.95 5.21 -13.15
C SER A 40 -17.54 4.89 -12.67
N LEU A 41 -17.29 4.96 -11.37
CA LEU A 41 -16.01 4.54 -10.78
C LEU A 41 -15.68 3.08 -11.10
N LEU A 42 -16.68 2.19 -11.10
CA LEU A 42 -16.50 0.78 -11.42
C LEU A 42 -16.06 0.56 -12.86
N GLU A 43 -16.64 1.30 -13.81
CA GLU A 43 -16.22 1.24 -15.22
C GLU A 43 -14.80 1.76 -15.40
N ALA A 44 -14.46 2.87 -14.77
CA ALA A 44 -13.08 3.39 -14.80
C ALA A 44 -12.09 2.37 -14.19
N VAL A 45 -12.43 1.73 -13.09
CA VAL A 45 -11.61 0.67 -12.46
C VAL A 45 -11.46 -0.54 -13.40
N LYS A 46 -12.54 -0.97 -14.08
CA LYS A 46 -12.45 -2.07 -15.07
C LYS A 46 -11.49 -1.74 -16.21
N LEU A 47 -11.51 -0.51 -16.72
CA LEU A 47 -10.59 -0.05 -17.76
C LEU A 47 -9.13 0.00 -17.26
N MET A 48 -8.93 0.41 -16.02
CA MET A 48 -7.58 0.46 -15.42
C MET A 48 -7.00 -0.93 -15.14
N ARG A 49 -7.82 -1.91 -14.78
CA ARG A 49 -7.38 -3.29 -14.53
C ARG A 49 -7.03 -4.00 -15.84
N GLY A 50 -6.21 -5.03 -15.73
CA GLY A 50 -5.82 -5.90 -16.85
C GLY A 50 -4.73 -6.88 -16.45
N PRO A 51 -4.27 -7.74 -17.37
CA PRO A 51 -3.23 -8.73 -17.09
C PRO A 51 -1.93 -8.09 -16.59
N VAL A 52 -1.27 -8.75 -15.65
CA VAL A 52 0.05 -8.36 -15.15
C VAL A 52 1.06 -8.29 -16.29
N GLY A 53 1.95 -7.30 -16.26
CA GLY A 53 2.95 -7.08 -17.30
C GLY A 53 2.45 -6.26 -18.49
N THR A 54 1.13 -6.06 -18.63
CA THR A 54 0.61 -5.15 -19.68
C THR A 54 0.71 -3.69 -19.24
N SER A 55 0.77 -2.77 -20.20
CA SER A 55 0.81 -1.33 -19.93
C SER A 55 -0.55 -0.69 -20.12
N ILE A 56 -0.77 0.38 -19.37
CA ILE A 56 -1.92 1.28 -19.54
C ILE A 56 -1.42 2.72 -19.66
N GLU A 57 -2.09 3.50 -20.50
CA GLU A 57 -1.85 4.94 -20.64
C GLU A 57 -2.94 5.71 -19.91
N LEU A 58 -2.54 6.63 -19.05
CA LEU A 58 -3.44 7.52 -18.33
C LEU A 58 -3.16 8.96 -18.71
N THR A 59 -4.19 9.68 -19.11
CA THR A 59 -4.12 11.14 -19.25
C THR A 59 -4.70 11.77 -17.98
N VAL A 60 -3.93 12.66 -17.39
CA VAL A 60 -4.22 13.24 -16.07
C VAL A 60 -4.22 14.75 -16.13
N ARG A 61 -5.17 15.40 -15.49
CA ARG A 61 -5.13 16.83 -15.18
C ARG A 61 -4.66 17.06 -13.75
N ARG A 62 -3.64 17.89 -13.59
CA ARG A 62 -3.06 18.27 -12.29
C ARG A 62 -3.25 19.77 -12.05
N LYS A 63 -3.68 20.13 -10.85
CA LYS A 63 -3.81 21.53 -10.44
C LYS A 63 -2.49 22.28 -10.67
N LYS A 64 -2.57 23.51 -11.19
CA LYS A 64 -1.43 24.37 -11.56
C LYS A 64 -0.60 23.90 -12.78
N VAL A 65 -0.97 22.83 -13.46
CA VAL A 65 -0.31 22.39 -14.69
C VAL A 65 -1.26 22.65 -15.85
N LYS A 66 -0.85 23.49 -16.82
CA LYS A 66 -1.70 23.92 -17.95
C LYS A 66 -2.02 22.79 -18.93
N LYS A 67 -1.02 21.93 -19.22
CA LYS A 67 -1.17 20.83 -20.18
C LYS A 67 -1.54 19.53 -19.46
N PRO A 68 -2.37 18.66 -20.04
CA PRO A 68 -2.56 17.31 -19.54
C PRO A 68 -1.22 16.57 -19.47
N LEU A 69 -1.09 15.70 -18.49
CA LEU A 69 0.08 14.84 -18.30
C LEU A 69 -0.28 13.43 -18.75
N GLU A 70 0.63 12.78 -19.47
CA GLU A 70 0.47 11.41 -19.92
C GLU A 70 1.42 10.49 -19.16
N PHE A 71 0.88 9.38 -18.65
CA PHE A 71 1.61 8.39 -17.87
C PHE A 71 1.40 7.02 -18.47
N LYS A 72 2.49 6.34 -18.82
CA LYS A 72 2.47 4.92 -19.18
C LYS A 72 2.84 4.10 -17.95
N ILE A 73 1.93 3.23 -17.52
CA ILE A 73 2.05 2.49 -16.27
C ILE A 73 1.95 0.99 -16.58
N GLU A 74 2.96 0.23 -16.17
CA GLU A 74 2.95 -1.23 -16.26
C GLU A 74 2.07 -1.80 -15.14
N ARG A 75 1.16 -2.70 -15.48
CA ARG A 75 0.33 -3.39 -14.48
C ARG A 75 1.13 -4.45 -13.74
N LYS A 76 1.14 -4.36 -12.43
CA LYS A 76 1.80 -5.31 -11.52
C LYS A 76 0.83 -5.73 -10.42
N ILE A 77 1.11 -6.86 -9.81
CA ILE A 77 0.47 -7.19 -8.53
C ILE A 77 0.90 -6.14 -7.52
N ILE A 78 -0.06 -5.46 -6.93
CA ILE A 78 0.21 -4.47 -5.90
C ILE A 78 0.09 -5.16 -4.55
N GLU A 79 1.24 -5.49 -3.98
CA GLU A 79 1.30 -5.94 -2.59
C GLU A 79 1.19 -4.71 -1.69
N VAL A 80 0.04 -4.55 -1.08
CA VAL A 80 -0.14 -3.50 -0.06
C VAL A 80 0.71 -3.87 1.15
N GLN A 81 1.81 -3.15 1.36
CA GLN A 81 2.62 -3.35 2.55
C GLN A 81 1.87 -2.85 3.79
N SER A 82 1.32 -3.79 4.54
CA SER A 82 0.66 -3.55 5.84
C SER A 82 1.65 -3.34 6.96
N VAL A 83 2.88 -3.81 6.80
CA VAL A 83 3.94 -3.72 7.81
C VAL A 83 5.05 -2.81 7.32
N SER A 84 5.51 -1.90 8.17
CA SER A 84 6.75 -1.17 8.00
C SER A 84 7.62 -1.34 9.25
N SER A 85 8.92 -1.48 9.06
CA SER A 85 9.82 -1.82 10.15
C SER A 85 11.15 -1.08 10.06
N LYS A 86 11.74 -0.79 11.22
CA LYS A 86 13.06 -0.17 11.34
C LYS A 86 13.69 -0.50 12.70
N ILE A 87 15.01 -0.45 12.77
CA ILE A 87 15.74 -0.55 14.03
C ILE A 87 15.82 0.86 14.64
N ILE A 88 15.51 0.99 15.92
CA ILE A 88 15.51 2.23 16.69
C ILE A 88 16.32 2.08 17.98
N GLY A 89 16.43 3.17 18.75
CA GLY A 89 17.22 3.27 19.98
C GLY A 89 18.65 3.72 19.71
N GLU A 90 19.28 4.33 20.71
CA GLU A 90 20.64 4.83 20.61
C GLU A 90 21.64 3.70 20.31
N GLU A 91 21.47 2.54 20.93
CA GLU A 91 22.26 1.34 20.70
C GLU A 91 21.82 0.51 19.48
N LYS A 92 20.80 0.97 18.72
CA LYS A 92 20.18 0.23 17.58
C LYS A 92 19.80 -1.21 17.96
N ASN A 93 19.18 -1.37 19.12
CA ASN A 93 18.85 -2.68 19.71
C ASN A 93 17.34 -2.90 19.93
N LEU A 94 16.50 -1.99 19.42
CA LEU A 94 15.05 -2.12 19.47
C LEU A 94 14.48 -2.25 18.05
N GLY A 95 13.67 -3.27 17.83
CA GLY A 95 12.91 -3.47 16.60
C GLY A 95 11.59 -2.69 16.64
N TYR A 96 11.43 -1.67 15.80
CA TYR A 96 10.15 -0.98 15.63
C TYR A 96 9.40 -1.57 14.46
N ILE A 97 8.18 -2.05 14.70
CA ILE A 97 7.29 -2.61 13.69
C ILE A 97 5.95 -1.89 13.76
N ARG A 98 5.58 -1.23 12.68
CA ARG A 98 4.25 -0.62 12.55
C ARG A 98 3.38 -1.47 11.64
N LEU A 99 2.24 -1.91 12.15
CA LEU A 99 1.20 -2.61 11.41
C LEU A 99 0.07 -1.64 11.09
N LYS A 100 -0.14 -1.37 9.81
CA LYS A 100 -1.13 -0.39 9.32
C LYS A 100 -2.54 -0.99 9.22
N SER A 101 -2.65 -2.30 8.93
CA SER A 101 -3.91 -3.05 8.84
C SER A 101 -3.62 -4.56 8.89
N PHE A 102 -4.64 -5.35 9.25
CA PHE A 102 -4.54 -6.81 9.24
C PHE A 102 -5.10 -7.37 7.92
N ASN A 103 -4.27 -7.52 6.90
CA ASN A 103 -4.63 -8.13 5.62
C ASN A 103 -3.93 -9.48 5.40
N GLU A 104 -4.26 -10.21 4.33
CA GLU A 104 -3.88 -11.61 4.08
C GLU A 104 -2.39 -11.97 4.23
N ASN A 105 -1.49 -10.99 4.21
CA ASN A 105 -0.04 -11.22 4.30
C ASN A 105 0.62 -10.45 5.46
N SER A 106 -0.17 -9.95 6.40
CA SER A 106 0.36 -9.15 7.52
C SER A 106 1.27 -9.96 8.44
N ASP A 107 0.91 -11.20 8.74
CA ASP A 107 1.70 -12.14 9.54
C ASP A 107 3.04 -12.46 8.87
N LYS A 108 3.05 -12.75 7.58
CA LYS A 108 4.27 -13.03 6.81
C LYS A 108 5.20 -11.83 6.75
N GLN A 109 4.65 -10.63 6.52
CA GLN A 109 5.43 -9.39 6.50
C GLN A 109 6.00 -9.06 7.88
N PHE A 110 5.22 -9.29 8.93
CA PHE A 110 5.64 -9.15 10.32
C PHE A 110 6.81 -10.09 10.64
N LEU A 111 6.65 -11.39 10.42
CA LEU A 111 7.68 -12.40 10.66
C LEU A 111 8.95 -12.15 9.85
N LYS A 112 8.81 -11.68 8.60
CA LYS A 112 9.95 -11.27 7.79
C LYS A 112 10.73 -10.14 8.46
N SER A 113 10.04 -9.12 8.98
CA SER A 113 10.67 -8.00 9.68
C SER A 113 11.42 -8.44 10.93
N VAL A 114 10.84 -9.33 11.73
CA VAL A 114 11.47 -9.90 12.92
C VAL A 114 12.75 -10.65 12.54
N LYS A 115 12.66 -11.57 11.59
CA LYS A 115 13.82 -12.34 11.11
C LYS A 115 14.94 -11.46 10.54
N GLU A 116 14.60 -10.35 9.88
CA GLU A 116 15.59 -9.39 9.39
C GLU A 116 16.28 -8.64 10.54
N PHE A 117 15.57 -8.31 11.59
CA PHE A 117 16.15 -7.68 12.78
C PHE A 117 17.11 -8.61 13.50
N GLU A 118 16.73 -9.85 13.73
CA GLU A 118 17.55 -10.86 14.40
C GLU A 118 18.86 -11.13 13.67
N LYS A 119 18.85 -11.04 12.32
CA LYS A 119 20.04 -11.19 11.50
C LYS A 119 20.99 -9.99 11.56
N LYS A 120 20.46 -8.78 11.77
CA LYS A 120 21.24 -7.54 11.64
C LYS A 120 21.74 -6.98 12.96
N SER A 121 21.07 -7.30 14.08
CA SER A 121 21.36 -6.68 15.37
C SER A 121 20.95 -7.60 16.52
N LYS A 122 21.61 -7.41 17.67
CA LYS A 122 21.14 -8.03 18.93
C LYS A 122 19.93 -7.26 19.46
N ILE A 123 18.74 -7.62 18.99
CA ILE A 123 17.50 -6.98 19.43
C ILE A 123 17.20 -7.38 20.88
N LYS A 124 16.96 -6.40 21.73
CA LYS A 124 16.59 -6.57 23.15
C LYS A 124 15.07 -6.50 23.37
N GLY A 125 14.32 -6.01 22.37
CA GLY A 125 12.87 -5.90 22.46
C GLY A 125 12.26 -5.26 21.22
N TYR A 126 10.93 -5.28 21.18
CA TYR A 126 10.16 -4.76 20.06
C TYR A 126 9.21 -3.65 20.51
N VAL A 127 9.06 -2.63 19.66
CA VAL A 127 7.99 -1.63 19.76
C VAL A 127 6.99 -1.94 18.64
N PHE A 128 5.80 -2.37 19.01
CA PHE A 128 4.73 -2.70 18.09
C PHE A 128 3.73 -1.53 18.01
N ASP A 129 3.66 -0.88 16.85
CA ASP A 129 2.84 0.31 16.64
C ASP A 129 1.58 -0.02 15.84
N LEU A 130 0.44 0.08 16.50
CA LEU A 130 -0.90 -0.12 15.93
C LEU A 130 -1.68 1.20 15.77
N ARG A 131 -1.05 2.34 15.93
CA ARG A 131 -1.74 3.64 15.82
C ARG A 131 -2.32 3.83 14.43
N ASN A 132 -3.61 4.22 14.38
CA ASN A 132 -4.41 4.36 13.16
C ASN A 132 -4.59 3.04 12.36
N ASN A 133 -4.45 1.89 13.00
CA ASN A 133 -4.81 0.61 12.42
C ASN A 133 -6.34 0.43 12.57
N PRO A 134 -7.10 0.30 11.47
CA PRO A 134 -8.56 0.12 11.53
C PRO A 134 -8.98 -1.33 11.84
N GLY A 135 -8.04 -2.24 12.06
CA GLY A 135 -8.30 -3.67 12.18
C GLY A 135 -8.09 -4.42 10.86
N GLY A 136 -8.88 -5.48 10.65
CA GLY A 136 -8.84 -6.32 9.45
C GLY A 136 -9.17 -7.78 9.74
N LEU A 137 -8.43 -8.71 9.16
CA LEU A 137 -8.68 -10.15 9.31
C LEU A 137 -8.28 -10.64 10.70
N LEU A 138 -9.24 -11.23 11.42
CA LEU A 138 -9.04 -11.80 12.76
C LEU A 138 -7.93 -12.86 12.78
N THR A 139 -7.89 -13.72 11.77
CA THR A 139 -6.85 -14.74 11.62
C THR A 139 -5.43 -14.16 11.60
N GLN A 140 -5.25 -13.00 11.00
CA GLN A 140 -3.97 -12.32 10.97
C GLN A 140 -3.60 -11.71 12.31
N ALA A 141 -4.59 -11.21 13.06
CA ALA A 141 -4.37 -10.72 14.42
C ALA A 141 -3.95 -11.89 15.34
N ILE A 142 -4.63 -13.03 15.24
CA ILE A 142 -4.30 -14.25 15.98
C ILE A 142 -2.87 -14.68 15.66
N ASN A 143 -2.52 -14.87 14.39
CA ASN A 143 -1.18 -15.32 13.98
C ASN A 143 -0.05 -14.41 14.46
N ILE A 144 -0.27 -13.09 14.46
CA ILE A 144 0.73 -12.13 14.94
C ILE A 144 0.82 -12.13 16.47
N THR A 145 -0.30 -12.31 17.17
CA THR A 145 -0.34 -12.38 18.63
C THR A 145 0.31 -13.65 19.13
N ASP A 146 0.02 -14.78 18.48
CA ASP A 146 0.59 -16.10 18.77
C ASP A 146 2.12 -16.10 18.77
N PHE A 147 2.71 -15.29 17.89
CA PHE A 147 4.18 -15.13 17.85
C PHE A 147 4.79 -14.63 19.19
N PHE A 148 4.03 -13.93 20.00
CA PHE A 148 4.49 -13.37 21.29
C PHE A 148 4.13 -14.22 22.50
N LEU A 149 3.35 -15.29 22.31
CA LEU A 149 2.86 -16.15 23.37
C LEU A 149 3.47 -17.52 23.23
N GLU A 150 3.87 -18.10 24.35
CA GLU A 150 4.33 -19.49 24.40
C GLU A 150 3.15 -20.43 24.52
N ASP A 151 2.04 -19.96 25.16
CA ASP A 151 0.92 -20.77 25.57
C ASP A 151 -0.31 -19.89 25.86
N GLY A 152 -1.54 -20.39 25.68
CA GLY A 152 -2.78 -19.72 26.05
C GLY A 152 -3.75 -19.46 24.89
N GLU A 153 -5.00 -19.15 25.27
CA GLU A 153 -6.07 -18.79 24.35
C GLU A 153 -5.96 -17.30 23.97
N ILE A 154 -6.10 -16.98 22.69
CA ILE A 154 -5.99 -15.61 22.17
C ILE A 154 -7.37 -14.98 22.02
N VAL A 155 -8.38 -15.74 21.54
CA VAL A 155 -9.78 -15.33 21.38
C VAL A 155 -10.70 -16.54 21.48
#